data_5eaf5a21902b2f8b0c6bdd7c26f5cf28
#
_entry.id   5eaf5a21902b2f8b0c6bdd7c26f5cf28
#
_cell.length_a   1.000
_cell.length_b   1.000
_cell.length_c   1.000
_cell.angle_alpha   90.00
_cell.angle_beta   90.00
_cell.angle_gamma   90.00
#
_symmetry.space_group_name_H-M   'P 1'
#
loop_
_entity.id
_entity.type
_entity.pdbx_description
1 polymer ?
#
loop_
_entity_poly.entity_id
_entity_poly.type
_entity_poly.pdbx_seq_one_letter_code
_entity_poly.pdbx_strand_id
1 'polypeptide(L)'
;IIRFSLRNRLLVMVTAVLLMVGGIYTSTHMEVDVFPDLNAPTVVVMTEVPGMAPEEVERLVSFPIETSVNGATNVRRVRSSSTTGFSIVWVEFDWGTDIYRARQAVSEKLAMVRDALPKGAGNPTLGPQSSILGELMIVALTADSTSLRDLRTLADWTIRPRLLATGGVAQVTVLGGDIKEYQILISPEKMTHYGVGLAEVYAAVQGMNQNTAGGIIYEYGNEYIIRGMLATNRVDQLGAAVVKTVGNMPVCLRDVAEVRIGSKMPRMGVASHNGKQAVMMTVTKQPNTSTLELTEALDATLQSLGQILPKDVRV
;
A
#
# COMPACT_ATOMS: atom_id res chain seq x y z
N ILE A 1 -6.70 5.97 -61.25
CA ILE A 1 -7.46 6.30 -60.02
C ILE A 1 -8.70 7.09 -60.42
N ILE A 2 -8.59 8.33 -60.99
CA ILE A 2 -9.72 9.23 -61.34
C ILE A 2 -10.79 8.55 -62.18
N ARG A 3 -10.39 7.89 -63.27
CA ARG A 3 -11.33 7.18 -64.19
C ARG A 3 -12.08 6.04 -63.52
N PHE A 4 -11.42 5.32 -62.58
CA PHE A 4 -12.02 4.26 -61.78
C PHE A 4 -13.05 4.85 -60.79
N SER A 5 -12.71 5.92 -60.09
CA SER A 5 -13.58 6.58 -59.10
C SER A 5 -14.84 7.16 -59.77
N LEU A 6 -14.70 7.75 -60.97
CA LEU A 6 -15.85 8.30 -61.70
C LEU A 6 -16.75 7.19 -62.25
N ARG A 7 -16.20 6.00 -62.59
CA ARG A 7 -16.96 4.88 -63.08
C ARG A 7 -17.68 4.11 -61.99
N ASN A 8 -17.10 4.09 -60.76
CA ASN A 8 -17.63 3.31 -59.60
C ASN A 8 -18.04 4.28 -58.49
N ARG A 9 -18.87 5.27 -58.71
CA ARG A 9 -19.24 6.32 -57.74
C ARG A 9 -19.81 5.76 -56.46
N LEU A 10 -20.66 4.75 -56.55
CA LEU A 10 -21.30 4.13 -55.40
C LEU A 10 -20.29 3.44 -54.47
N LEU A 11 -19.34 2.71 -55.05
CA LEU A 11 -18.25 2.04 -54.30
C LEU A 11 -17.39 3.07 -53.57
N VAL A 12 -17.02 4.18 -54.21
CA VAL A 12 -16.24 5.26 -53.62
C VAL A 12 -16.99 5.90 -52.46
N MET A 13 -18.29 6.18 -52.63
CA MET A 13 -19.15 6.77 -51.58
C MET A 13 -19.25 5.81 -50.36
N VAL A 14 -19.50 4.52 -50.59
CA VAL A 14 -19.60 3.54 -49.52
C VAL A 14 -18.24 3.42 -48.75
N THR A 15 -17.13 3.38 -49.49
CA THR A 15 -15.81 3.35 -48.88
C THR A 15 -15.54 4.63 -48.05
N ALA A 16 -15.90 5.79 -48.57
CA ALA A 16 -15.76 7.06 -47.83
C ALA A 16 -16.58 7.09 -46.53
N VAL A 17 -17.81 6.61 -46.59
CA VAL A 17 -18.69 6.52 -45.40
C VAL A 17 -18.10 5.50 -44.39
N LEU A 18 -17.64 4.34 -44.84
CA LEU A 18 -17.00 3.36 -43.96
C LEU A 18 -15.73 3.89 -43.27
N LEU A 19 -14.89 4.61 -44.05
CA LEU A 19 -13.69 5.26 -43.46
C LEU A 19 -14.08 6.37 -42.46
N MET A 20 -15.13 7.14 -42.75
CA MET A 20 -15.61 8.18 -41.83
C MET A 20 -16.15 7.58 -40.54
N VAL A 21 -17.02 6.57 -40.64
CA VAL A 21 -17.56 5.85 -39.47
C VAL A 21 -16.47 5.17 -38.68
N GLY A 22 -15.54 4.46 -39.38
CA GLY A 22 -14.38 3.82 -38.76
C GLY A 22 -13.46 4.84 -38.10
N GLY A 23 -13.19 5.98 -38.71
CA GLY A 23 -12.40 7.06 -38.14
C GLY A 23 -13.02 7.66 -36.88
N ILE A 24 -14.33 7.91 -36.90
CA ILE A 24 -15.09 8.42 -35.74
C ILE A 24 -15.03 7.38 -34.62
N TYR A 25 -15.31 6.10 -34.93
CA TYR A 25 -15.23 5.01 -33.93
C TYR A 25 -13.85 4.90 -33.30
N THR A 26 -12.79 4.88 -34.10
CA THR A 26 -11.43 4.83 -33.60
C THR A 26 -11.07 6.05 -32.76
N SER A 27 -11.45 7.25 -33.22
CA SER A 27 -11.19 8.52 -32.49
C SER A 27 -11.88 8.57 -31.12
N THR A 28 -13.10 8.03 -31.02
CA THR A 28 -13.86 8.02 -29.76
C THR A 28 -13.39 6.93 -28.78
N HIS A 29 -12.68 5.90 -29.27
CA HIS A 29 -12.15 4.81 -28.45
C HIS A 29 -10.63 4.83 -28.31
N MET A 30 -9.97 5.90 -28.75
CA MET A 30 -8.54 6.07 -28.50
C MET A 30 -8.31 6.38 -27.02
N GLU A 31 -7.36 5.63 -26.43
CA GLU A 31 -6.86 5.95 -25.11
C GLU A 31 -6.15 7.32 -25.14
N VAL A 32 -6.69 8.28 -24.39
CA VAL A 32 -6.10 9.61 -24.29
C VAL A 32 -5.25 9.66 -23.03
N ASP A 33 -3.95 9.80 -23.21
CA ASP A 33 -3.00 10.05 -22.13
C ASP A 33 -2.37 11.43 -22.28
N VAL A 34 -2.03 12.05 -21.14
CA VAL A 34 -1.36 13.36 -21.11
C VAL A 34 0.05 13.27 -21.69
N PHE A 35 0.73 12.16 -21.41
CA PHE A 35 2.07 11.85 -21.93
C PHE A 35 2.14 10.40 -22.39
N PRO A 36 2.77 10.10 -23.53
CA PRO A 36 3.05 8.72 -23.91
C PRO A 36 4.00 8.10 -22.88
N ASP A 37 3.91 6.77 -22.73
CA ASP A 37 4.85 6.03 -21.88
C ASP A 37 6.28 6.15 -22.45
N LEU A 38 7.06 7.07 -21.90
CA LEU A 38 8.44 7.36 -22.32
C LEU A 38 9.46 6.45 -21.63
N ASN A 39 9.01 5.58 -20.74
CA ASN A 39 9.88 4.71 -19.96
C ASN A 39 9.82 3.27 -20.44
N ALA A 40 10.98 2.63 -20.54
CA ALA A 40 11.03 1.18 -20.71
C ALA A 40 10.32 0.48 -19.52
N PRO A 41 9.69 -0.68 -19.74
CA PRO A 41 9.03 -1.42 -18.67
C PRO A 41 10.01 -1.65 -17.51
N THR A 42 9.65 -1.17 -16.33
CA THR A 42 10.51 -1.20 -15.14
C THR A 42 9.77 -1.86 -13.99
N VAL A 43 10.40 -2.88 -13.40
CA VAL A 43 9.93 -3.54 -12.19
C VAL A 43 10.75 -3.06 -11.01
N VAL A 44 10.08 -2.61 -9.95
CA VAL A 44 10.72 -2.13 -8.73
C VAL A 44 10.62 -3.22 -7.68
N VAL A 45 11.74 -3.55 -7.04
CA VAL A 45 11.81 -4.48 -5.90
C VAL A 45 12.16 -3.67 -4.66
N MET A 46 11.40 -3.85 -3.60
CA MET A 46 11.56 -3.16 -2.32
C MET A 46 11.80 -4.18 -1.21
N THR A 47 12.77 -3.93 -0.36
CA THR A 47 13.10 -4.80 0.78
C THR A 47 13.39 -3.97 2.02
N GLU A 48 12.63 -4.23 3.09
CA GLU A 48 12.87 -3.61 4.39
C GLU A 48 13.91 -4.41 5.18
N VAL A 49 14.86 -3.71 5.79
CA VAL A 49 15.97 -4.33 6.54
C VAL A 49 16.24 -3.50 7.81
N PRO A 50 15.32 -3.48 8.77
CA PRO A 50 15.42 -2.60 9.92
C PRO A 50 16.76 -2.73 10.66
N GLY A 51 17.38 -1.57 10.97
CA GLY A 51 18.61 -1.51 11.78
C GLY A 51 19.92 -1.72 11.01
N MET A 52 19.90 -1.98 9.68
CA MET A 52 21.11 -2.09 8.88
C MET A 52 21.60 -0.74 8.35
N ALA A 53 22.91 -0.52 8.36
CA ALA A 53 23.55 0.62 7.71
C ALA A 53 23.50 0.49 6.17
N PRO A 54 23.56 1.60 5.40
CA PRO A 54 23.45 1.58 3.95
C PRO A 54 24.44 0.63 3.25
N GLU A 55 25.68 0.58 3.72
CA GLU A 55 26.75 -0.28 3.18
C GLU A 55 26.46 -1.77 3.43
N GLU A 56 25.83 -2.10 4.56
CA GLU A 56 25.41 -3.47 4.87
C GLU A 56 24.20 -3.85 4.00
N VAL A 57 23.22 -2.93 3.85
CA VAL A 57 22.08 -3.13 2.97
C VAL A 57 22.52 -3.36 1.54
N GLU A 58 23.47 -2.58 1.03
CA GLU A 58 24.03 -2.75 -0.31
C GLU A 58 24.63 -4.13 -0.48
N ARG A 59 25.55 -4.51 0.40
CA ARG A 59 26.31 -5.75 0.28
C ARG A 59 25.50 -7.01 0.51
N LEU A 60 24.61 -6.99 1.51
CA LEU A 60 23.90 -8.18 1.97
C LEU A 60 22.49 -8.35 1.39
N VAL A 61 21.93 -7.30 0.83
CA VAL A 61 20.53 -7.31 0.33
C VAL A 61 20.46 -6.85 -1.12
N SER A 62 20.91 -5.64 -1.44
CA SER A 62 20.79 -5.09 -2.80
C SER A 62 21.60 -5.91 -3.81
N PHE A 63 22.86 -6.18 -3.53
CA PHE A 63 23.75 -6.93 -4.45
C PHE A 63 23.28 -8.36 -4.73
N PRO A 64 22.87 -9.19 -3.77
CA PRO A 64 22.27 -10.50 -4.05
C PRO A 64 21.01 -10.42 -4.91
N ILE A 65 20.13 -9.44 -4.66
CA ILE A 65 18.93 -9.22 -5.48
C ILE A 65 19.31 -8.81 -6.89
N GLU A 66 20.20 -7.80 -7.06
CA GLU A 66 20.68 -7.35 -8.37
C GLU A 66 21.26 -8.51 -9.19
N THR A 67 22.13 -9.31 -8.57
CA THR A 67 22.75 -10.45 -9.21
C THR A 67 21.73 -11.46 -9.71
N SER A 68 20.72 -11.74 -8.90
CA SER A 68 19.67 -12.69 -9.25
C SER A 68 18.79 -12.17 -10.39
N VAL A 69 18.32 -10.92 -10.32
CA VAL A 69 17.40 -10.37 -11.30
C VAL A 69 18.08 -10.01 -12.62
N ASN A 70 19.38 -9.71 -12.61
CA ASN A 70 20.16 -9.43 -13.82
C ASN A 70 20.23 -10.63 -14.78
N GLY A 71 20.01 -11.84 -14.26
CA GLY A 71 19.90 -13.06 -15.09
C GLY A 71 18.50 -13.33 -15.63
N ALA A 72 17.54 -12.39 -15.54
CA ALA A 72 16.23 -12.57 -16.15
C ALA A 72 16.23 -12.17 -17.62
N THR A 73 15.34 -12.79 -18.41
CA THR A 73 15.24 -12.53 -19.85
C THR A 73 14.79 -11.11 -20.14
N ASN A 74 15.39 -10.48 -21.14
CA ASN A 74 15.11 -9.11 -21.61
C ASN A 74 15.41 -8.01 -20.58
N VAL A 75 16.23 -8.28 -19.56
CA VAL A 75 16.72 -7.25 -18.65
C VAL A 75 17.77 -6.42 -19.38
N ARG A 76 17.49 -5.11 -19.48
CA ARG A 76 18.36 -4.13 -20.09
C ARG A 76 19.35 -3.54 -19.09
N ARG A 77 18.86 -3.24 -17.88
CA ARG A 77 19.66 -2.61 -16.84
C ARG A 77 19.05 -2.85 -15.46
N VAL A 78 19.91 -3.04 -14.48
CA VAL A 78 19.55 -3.09 -13.05
C VAL A 78 20.25 -1.93 -12.35
N ARG A 79 19.53 -1.25 -11.47
CA ARG A 79 20.03 -0.20 -10.59
C ARG A 79 19.46 -0.38 -9.20
N SER A 80 20.21 0.01 -8.18
CA SER A 80 19.71 0.01 -6.80
C SER A 80 19.97 1.31 -6.07
N SER A 81 19.28 1.47 -4.98
CA SER A 81 19.55 2.48 -3.96
C SER A 81 19.41 1.84 -2.60
N SER A 82 20.47 1.89 -1.81
CA SER A 82 20.55 1.36 -0.47
C SER A 82 20.55 2.51 0.53
N THR A 83 19.59 2.51 1.43
CA THR A 83 19.47 3.48 2.50
C THR A 83 19.42 2.77 3.85
N THR A 84 19.48 3.51 4.94
CA THR A 84 19.36 2.91 6.27
C THR A 84 18.07 2.12 6.42
N GLY A 85 18.18 0.82 6.55
CA GLY A 85 17.04 -0.08 6.76
C GLY A 85 16.19 -0.36 5.52
N PHE A 86 16.60 0.05 4.31
CA PHE A 86 15.78 -0.13 3.12
C PHE A 86 16.59 -0.27 1.84
N SER A 87 16.20 -1.23 0.98
CA SER A 87 16.76 -1.45 -0.36
C SER A 87 15.68 -1.28 -1.42
N ILE A 88 16.01 -0.54 -2.48
CA ILE A 88 15.18 -0.46 -3.69
C ILE A 88 16.03 -0.88 -4.88
N VAL A 89 15.51 -1.81 -5.69
CA VAL A 89 16.16 -2.28 -6.92
C VAL A 89 15.21 -2.06 -8.10
N TRP A 90 15.64 -1.31 -9.09
CA TRP A 90 14.93 -1.07 -10.34
C TRP A 90 15.47 -2.01 -11.42
N VAL A 91 14.60 -2.84 -11.98
CA VAL A 91 14.90 -3.76 -13.07
C VAL A 91 14.23 -3.24 -14.33
N GLU A 92 15.02 -2.67 -15.23
CA GLU A 92 14.58 -2.10 -16.49
C GLU A 92 14.68 -3.14 -17.60
N PHE A 93 13.61 -3.36 -18.33
CA PHE A 93 13.50 -4.33 -19.41
C PHE A 93 13.60 -3.66 -20.79
N ASP A 94 13.82 -4.44 -21.81
CA ASP A 94 13.80 -3.96 -23.19
C ASP A 94 12.43 -3.43 -23.59
N TRP A 95 12.40 -2.46 -24.49
CA TRP A 95 11.18 -1.90 -25.04
C TRP A 95 10.30 -2.98 -25.68
N GLY A 96 9.00 -2.90 -25.44
CA GLY A 96 8.03 -3.88 -25.92
C GLY A 96 7.91 -5.15 -25.08
N THR A 97 8.68 -5.26 -23.99
CA THR A 97 8.48 -6.33 -23.01
C THR A 97 7.18 -6.11 -22.26
N ASP A 98 6.33 -7.14 -22.21
CA ASP A 98 5.10 -7.09 -21.41
C ASP A 98 5.42 -7.00 -19.92
N ILE A 99 4.85 -6.00 -19.25
CA ILE A 99 5.16 -5.71 -17.84
C ILE A 99 4.75 -6.85 -16.89
N TYR A 100 3.70 -7.60 -17.22
CA TYR A 100 3.25 -8.72 -16.39
C TYR A 100 4.24 -9.88 -16.46
N ARG A 101 4.76 -10.17 -17.65
CA ARG A 101 5.82 -11.18 -17.85
C ARG A 101 7.12 -10.75 -17.18
N ALA A 102 7.49 -9.48 -17.28
CA ALA A 102 8.65 -8.92 -16.58
C ALA A 102 8.52 -9.10 -15.06
N ARG A 103 7.36 -8.77 -14.49
CA ARG A 103 7.08 -8.95 -13.05
C ARG A 103 7.13 -10.42 -12.63
N GLN A 104 6.58 -11.31 -13.44
CA GLN A 104 6.65 -12.74 -13.17
C GLN A 104 8.10 -13.24 -13.15
N ALA A 105 8.91 -12.88 -14.14
CA ALA A 105 10.31 -13.26 -14.21
C ALA A 105 11.11 -12.76 -13.00
N VAL A 106 10.87 -11.51 -12.57
CA VAL A 106 11.49 -10.96 -11.35
C VAL A 106 11.02 -11.71 -10.11
N SER A 107 9.72 -12.00 -9.99
CA SER A 107 9.17 -12.73 -8.85
C SER A 107 9.78 -14.13 -8.69
N GLU A 108 9.98 -14.85 -9.80
CA GLU A 108 10.65 -16.16 -9.82
C GLU A 108 12.09 -16.06 -9.34
N LYS A 109 12.84 -15.03 -9.77
CA LYS A 109 14.21 -14.78 -9.32
C LYS A 109 14.27 -14.40 -7.84
N LEU A 110 13.34 -13.59 -7.35
CA LEU A 110 13.26 -13.22 -5.93
C LEU A 110 12.96 -14.42 -5.03
N ALA A 111 12.14 -15.36 -5.48
CA ALA A 111 11.88 -16.59 -4.73
C ALA A 111 13.16 -17.41 -4.49
N MET A 112 14.10 -17.41 -5.46
CA MET A 112 15.38 -18.13 -5.33
C MET A 112 16.37 -17.42 -4.39
N VAL A 113 16.31 -16.09 -4.29
CA VAL A 113 17.26 -15.29 -3.49
C VAL A 113 16.84 -15.15 -2.05
N ARG A 114 15.58 -15.38 -1.74
CA ARG A 114 14.97 -15.15 -0.43
C ARG A 114 15.74 -15.80 0.72
N ASP A 115 16.15 -17.06 0.53
CA ASP A 115 16.84 -17.83 1.56
C ASP A 115 18.32 -17.40 1.73
N ALA A 116 18.86 -16.64 0.78
CA ALA A 116 20.20 -16.09 0.83
C ALA A 116 20.27 -14.73 1.55
N LEU A 117 19.12 -14.10 1.83
CA LEU A 117 19.08 -12.83 2.54
C LEU A 117 19.35 -13.00 4.06
N PRO A 118 19.88 -11.96 4.72
CA PRO A 118 20.19 -12.03 6.15
C PRO A 118 18.94 -12.23 7.01
N LYS A 119 19.10 -12.90 8.14
CA LYS A 119 18.02 -13.04 9.13
C LYS A 119 17.61 -11.66 9.64
N GLY A 120 16.33 -11.34 9.55
CA GLY A 120 15.77 -10.03 9.90
C GLY A 120 15.50 -9.11 8.70
N ALA A 121 15.96 -9.47 7.49
CA ALA A 121 15.48 -8.85 6.28
C ALA A 121 14.01 -9.22 6.04
N GLY A 122 13.22 -8.22 5.68
CA GLY A 122 11.86 -8.43 5.19
C GLY A 122 11.85 -9.20 3.87
N ASN A 123 10.71 -9.75 3.51
CA ASN A 123 10.57 -10.38 2.20
C ASN A 123 10.67 -9.31 1.10
N PRO A 124 11.49 -9.54 0.04
CA PRO A 124 11.46 -8.68 -1.13
C PRO A 124 10.07 -8.62 -1.73
N THR A 125 9.54 -7.41 -1.91
CA THR A 125 8.21 -7.16 -2.46
C THR A 125 8.32 -6.38 -3.77
N LEU A 126 7.44 -6.70 -4.72
CA LEU A 126 7.37 -5.93 -5.96
C LEU A 126 6.60 -4.64 -5.72
N GLY A 127 7.18 -3.52 -6.11
CA GLY A 127 6.51 -2.24 -6.13
C GLY A 127 5.27 -2.24 -7.04
N PRO A 128 4.41 -1.23 -6.92
CA PRO A 128 3.23 -1.10 -7.75
C PRO A 128 3.62 -0.95 -9.23
N GLN A 129 2.70 -1.34 -10.10
CA GLN A 129 2.83 -1.07 -11.53
C GLN A 129 2.42 0.37 -11.77
N SER A 130 3.39 1.24 -11.84
CA SER A 130 3.16 2.65 -12.17
C SER A 130 4.20 3.15 -13.16
N SER A 131 3.79 3.97 -14.10
CA SER A 131 4.71 4.80 -14.88
C SER A 131 5.30 5.88 -13.97
N ILE A 132 6.51 6.37 -14.26
CA ILE A 132 7.09 7.53 -13.58
C ILE A 132 6.18 8.77 -13.73
N LEU A 133 5.43 8.83 -14.82
CA LEU A 133 4.44 9.89 -15.10
C LEU A 133 3.01 9.47 -14.72
N GLY A 134 2.86 8.39 -13.94
CA GLY A 134 1.55 7.83 -13.57
C GLY A 134 0.83 8.56 -12.44
N GLU A 135 1.40 9.62 -11.85
CA GLU A 135 0.69 10.45 -10.88
C GLU A 135 -0.43 11.19 -11.56
N LEU A 136 -1.67 10.80 -11.25
CA LEU A 136 -2.86 11.30 -11.90
C LEU A 136 -3.49 12.46 -11.12
N MET A 137 -3.62 12.30 -9.81
CA MET A 137 -4.39 13.19 -8.97
C MET A 137 -3.79 13.28 -7.58
N ILE A 138 -3.83 14.47 -7.00
CA ILE A 138 -3.50 14.70 -5.60
C ILE A 138 -4.77 15.13 -4.88
N VAL A 139 -5.18 14.33 -3.90
CA VAL A 139 -6.36 14.60 -3.06
C VAL A 139 -5.90 15.09 -1.71
N ALA A 140 -6.32 16.30 -1.31
CA ALA A 140 -6.00 16.88 -0.01
C ALA A 140 -7.19 16.80 0.93
N LEU A 141 -6.97 16.24 2.12
CA LEU A 141 -7.95 16.21 3.20
C LEU A 141 -7.61 17.27 4.23
N THR A 142 -8.57 18.14 4.51
CA THR A 142 -8.48 19.16 5.57
C THR A 142 -9.68 19.04 6.50
N ALA A 143 -9.51 19.43 7.74
CA ALA A 143 -10.60 19.48 8.70
C ALA A 143 -10.45 20.69 9.62
N ASP A 144 -11.56 21.17 10.16
CA ASP A 144 -11.55 22.31 11.10
C ASP A 144 -11.51 21.84 12.57
N SER A 145 -12.10 20.66 12.90
CA SER A 145 -12.17 20.12 14.26
C SER A 145 -11.61 18.69 14.40
N THR A 146 -11.65 17.90 13.34
CA THR A 146 -11.10 16.53 13.32
C THR A 146 -9.58 16.58 13.47
N SER A 147 -9.04 15.77 14.40
CA SER A 147 -7.59 15.71 14.63
C SER A 147 -6.84 15.15 13.41
N LEU A 148 -5.58 15.57 13.23
CA LEU A 148 -4.70 15.05 12.15
C LEU A 148 -4.56 13.52 12.20
N ARG A 149 -4.63 12.92 13.38
CA ARG A 149 -4.58 11.48 13.57
C ARG A 149 -5.85 10.80 13.07
N ASP A 150 -7.01 11.37 13.38
CA ASP A 150 -8.29 10.82 12.91
C ASP A 150 -8.46 11.07 11.41
N LEU A 151 -8.02 12.23 10.92
CA LEU A 151 -7.99 12.54 9.49
C LEU A 151 -7.10 11.54 8.72
N ARG A 152 -5.92 11.22 9.27
CA ARG A 152 -5.04 10.19 8.71
C ARG A 152 -5.68 8.80 8.74
N THR A 153 -6.37 8.46 9.81
CA THR A 153 -7.10 7.19 9.94
C THR A 153 -8.21 7.08 8.88
N LEU A 154 -8.97 8.16 8.64
CA LEU A 154 -9.96 8.22 7.57
C LEU A 154 -9.33 8.04 6.19
N ALA A 155 -8.18 8.69 5.95
CA ALA A 155 -7.44 8.55 4.70
C ALA A 155 -7.01 7.11 4.44
N ASP A 156 -6.35 6.47 5.43
CA ASP A 156 -5.77 5.13 5.27
C ASP A 156 -6.82 4.01 5.20
N TRP A 157 -7.91 4.11 6.01
CA TRP A 157 -8.85 3.00 6.20
C TRP A 157 -10.21 3.20 5.51
N THR A 158 -10.58 4.42 5.15
CA THR A 158 -11.86 4.70 4.51
C THR A 158 -11.70 5.13 3.06
N ILE A 159 -10.86 6.14 2.81
CA ILE A 159 -10.76 6.75 1.48
C ILE A 159 -9.83 5.95 0.57
N ARG A 160 -8.61 5.64 1.05
CA ARG A 160 -7.62 4.88 0.27
C ARG A 160 -8.15 3.55 -0.27
N PRO A 161 -8.83 2.68 0.51
CA PRO A 161 -9.36 1.43 -0.03
C PRO A 161 -10.42 1.64 -1.12
N ARG A 162 -11.23 2.70 -1.01
CA ARG A 162 -12.25 3.04 -2.02
C ARG A 162 -11.61 3.52 -3.31
N LEU A 163 -10.59 4.38 -3.22
CA LEU A 163 -9.84 4.83 -4.40
C LEU A 163 -9.09 3.67 -5.06
N LEU A 164 -8.49 2.77 -4.28
CA LEU A 164 -7.82 1.56 -4.81
C LEU A 164 -8.79 0.58 -5.49
N ALA A 165 -10.06 0.57 -5.08
CA ALA A 165 -11.09 -0.26 -5.70
C ALA A 165 -11.58 0.29 -7.04
N THR A 166 -11.23 1.54 -7.39
CA THR A 166 -11.54 2.11 -8.70
C THR A 166 -10.62 1.48 -9.75
N GLY A 167 -11.19 0.88 -10.79
CA GLY A 167 -10.43 0.23 -11.85
C GLY A 167 -9.45 1.21 -12.51
N GLY A 168 -8.21 0.77 -12.74
CA GLY A 168 -7.15 1.59 -13.33
C GLY A 168 -6.24 2.31 -12.32
N VAL A 169 -6.55 2.31 -11.04
CA VAL A 169 -5.65 2.81 -9.99
C VAL A 169 -4.57 1.78 -9.67
N ALA A 170 -3.31 2.17 -9.75
CA ALA A 170 -2.17 1.33 -9.38
C ALA A 170 -1.84 1.42 -7.89
N GLN A 171 -1.84 2.65 -7.36
CA GLN A 171 -1.47 2.92 -5.97
C GLN A 171 -2.13 4.21 -5.48
N VAL A 172 -2.37 4.27 -4.17
CA VAL A 172 -2.71 5.49 -3.45
C VAL A 172 -1.74 5.64 -2.29
N THR A 173 -0.89 6.67 -2.34
CA THR A 173 0.10 6.98 -1.31
C THR A 173 -0.44 8.07 -0.42
N VAL A 174 -0.42 7.85 0.90
CA VAL A 174 -0.91 8.82 1.89
C VAL A 174 0.28 9.50 2.57
N LEU A 175 0.32 10.82 2.54
CA LEU A 175 1.35 11.68 3.13
C LEU A 175 0.75 12.63 4.17
N GLY A 176 1.52 12.95 5.20
CA GLY A 176 1.05 13.83 6.28
C GLY A 176 0.10 13.15 7.25
N GLY A 177 -0.37 13.93 8.22
CA GLY A 177 -1.14 13.44 9.35
C GLY A 177 -0.34 12.57 10.31
N ASP A 178 -0.98 12.17 11.39
CA ASP A 178 -0.38 11.34 12.43
C ASP A 178 -0.90 9.92 12.35
N ILE A 179 -0.01 8.94 12.15
CA ILE A 179 -0.40 7.52 12.12
C ILE A 179 -0.74 7.09 13.55
N LYS A 180 -1.95 6.57 13.72
CA LYS A 180 -2.47 6.09 15.01
C LYS A 180 -1.73 4.82 15.44
N GLU A 181 -1.20 4.83 16.67
CA GLU A 181 -0.59 3.67 17.32
C GLU A 181 -1.17 3.44 18.71
N TYR A 182 -1.22 2.18 19.13
CA TYR A 182 -1.39 1.81 20.53
C TYR A 182 -0.01 1.69 21.15
N GLN A 183 0.32 2.64 22.02
CA GLN A 183 1.64 2.72 22.65
C GLN A 183 1.58 2.10 24.05
N ILE A 184 2.55 1.23 24.32
CA ILE A 184 2.75 0.62 25.63
C ILE A 184 4.05 1.18 26.18
N LEU A 185 3.93 2.17 27.07
CA LEU A 185 5.08 2.85 27.68
C LEU A 185 5.42 2.15 28.99
N ILE A 186 6.42 1.28 28.95
CA ILE A 186 6.88 0.53 30.11
C ILE A 186 7.57 1.42 31.15
N SER A 187 7.35 1.13 32.45
CA SER A 187 8.05 1.75 33.56
C SER A 187 9.05 0.76 34.17
N PRO A 188 10.36 0.99 34.00
CA PRO A 188 11.39 0.13 34.57
C PRO A 188 11.28 -0.03 36.09
N GLU A 189 10.89 1.04 36.80
CA GLU A 189 10.70 1.05 38.26
C GLU A 189 9.57 0.07 38.67
N LYS A 190 8.42 0.14 37.98
CA LYS A 190 7.29 -0.74 38.25
C LYS A 190 7.62 -2.17 37.87
N MET A 191 8.30 -2.40 36.76
CA MET A 191 8.76 -3.73 36.35
C MET A 191 9.64 -4.36 37.42
N THR A 192 10.60 -3.60 37.97
CA THR A 192 11.47 -4.07 39.07
C THR A 192 10.66 -4.35 40.33
N HIS A 193 9.69 -3.49 40.66
CA HIS A 193 8.83 -3.68 41.85
C HIS A 193 8.03 -4.99 41.79
N TYR A 194 7.46 -5.31 40.59
CA TYR A 194 6.67 -6.54 40.42
C TYR A 194 7.52 -7.76 39.97
N GLY A 195 8.82 -7.61 39.83
CA GLY A 195 9.72 -8.68 39.36
C GLY A 195 9.37 -9.17 37.95
N VAL A 196 8.99 -8.29 37.05
CA VAL A 196 8.60 -8.55 35.67
C VAL A 196 9.73 -8.17 34.71
N GLY A 197 10.16 -9.10 33.85
CA GLY A 197 11.15 -8.87 32.82
C GLY A 197 10.54 -8.33 31.53
N LEU A 198 11.35 -7.62 30.72
CA LEU A 198 10.93 -7.09 29.41
C LEU A 198 10.43 -8.18 28.47
N ALA A 199 11.07 -9.35 28.48
CA ALA A 199 10.66 -10.50 27.66
C ALA A 199 9.26 -11.01 28.04
N GLU A 200 8.88 -10.96 29.33
CA GLU A 200 7.56 -11.36 29.80
C GLU A 200 6.49 -10.35 29.30
N VAL A 201 6.81 -9.05 29.38
CA VAL A 201 5.92 -7.99 28.82
C VAL A 201 5.73 -8.18 27.31
N TYR A 202 6.83 -8.40 26.58
CA TYR A 202 6.79 -8.59 25.14
C TYR A 202 5.96 -9.82 24.74
N ALA A 203 6.16 -10.95 25.40
CA ALA A 203 5.41 -12.18 25.17
C ALA A 203 3.90 -11.99 25.45
N ALA A 204 3.57 -11.29 26.56
CA ALA A 204 2.18 -10.99 26.89
C ALA A 204 1.53 -10.07 25.83
N VAL A 205 2.25 -9.05 25.35
CA VAL A 205 1.76 -8.14 24.30
C VAL A 205 1.55 -8.86 22.97
N GLN A 206 2.45 -9.78 22.60
CA GLN A 206 2.28 -10.58 21.37
C GLN A 206 1.10 -11.55 21.46
N GLY A 207 0.86 -12.13 22.63
CA GLY A 207 -0.22 -13.09 22.86
C GLY A 207 -1.58 -12.45 23.12
N MET A 208 -1.61 -11.18 23.55
CA MET A 208 -2.87 -10.47 23.77
C MET A 208 -3.55 -10.08 22.46
N ASN A 209 -4.81 -9.76 22.55
CA ASN A 209 -5.57 -9.20 21.42
C ASN A 209 -5.73 -10.14 20.21
N GLN A 210 -5.76 -11.44 20.45
CA GLN A 210 -5.98 -12.47 19.44
C GLN A 210 -7.29 -13.20 19.71
N ASN A 211 -8.11 -13.34 18.65
CA ASN A 211 -9.29 -14.20 18.73
C ASN A 211 -8.86 -15.66 18.61
N THR A 212 -9.41 -16.51 19.46
CA THR A 212 -9.12 -17.94 19.48
C THR A 212 -10.35 -18.73 19.04
N ALA A 213 -10.16 -19.66 18.13
CA ALA A 213 -11.20 -20.62 17.78
C ALA A 213 -11.33 -21.64 18.92
N GLY A 214 -12.49 -21.71 19.55
CA GLY A 214 -12.81 -22.66 20.63
C GLY A 214 -13.32 -24.02 20.13
N GLY A 215 -13.43 -24.20 18.80
CA GLY A 215 -13.98 -25.42 18.20
C GLY A 215 -15.48 -25.36 17.95
N ILE A 216 -16.06 -26.52 17.73
CA ILE A 216 -17.47 -26.71 17.41
C ILE A 216 -18.08 -27.69 18.41
N ILE A 217 -19.26 -27.37 18.93
CA ILE A 217 -20.09 -28.28 19.73
C ILE A 217 -21.32 -28.68 18.93
N TYR A 218 -21.61 -29.96 18.89
CA TYR A 218 -22.84 -30.50 18.30
C TYR A 218 -23.82 -30.85 19.42
N GLU A 219 -24.96 -30.18 19.41
CA GLU A 219 -26.00 -30.43 20.42
C GLU A 219 -27.39 -30.35 19.79
N TYR A 220 -28.23 -31.38 20.03
CA TYR A 220 -29.59 -31.48 19.48
C TYR A 220 -29.73 -31.27 17.97
N GLY A 221 -28.73 -31.75 17.19
CA GLY A 221 -28.72 -31.60 15.72
C GLY A 221 -28.33 -30.24 15.22
N ASN A 222 -27.90 -29.32 16.10
CA ASN A 222 -27.36 -28.02 15.78
C ASN A 222 -25.85 -27.98 16.01
N GLU A 223 -25.17 -27.15 15.18
CA GLU A 223 -23.75 -26.89 15.26
C GLU A 223 -23.52 -25.52 15.90
N TYR A 224 -22.76 -25.49 17.01
CA TYR A 224 -22.41 -24.26 17.72
C TYR A 224 -20.93 -24.00 17.60
N ILE A 225 -20.58 -22.88 16.97
CA ILE A 225 -19.17 -22.43 16.84
C ILE A 225 -18.79 -21.65 18.09
N ILE A 226 -17.81 -22.13 18.83
CA ILE A 226 -17.24 -21.43 19.99
C ILE A 226 -16.11 -20.53 19.52
N ARG A 227 -16.18 -19.25 19.86
CA ARG A 227 -15.15 -18.26 19.54
C ARG A 227 -14.78 -17.49 20.80
N GLY A 228 -13.49 -17.51 21.16
CA GLY A 228 -12.92 -16.60 22.13
C GLY A 228 -12.67 -15.25 21.49
N MET A 229 -13.47 -14.23 21.81
CA MET A 229 -13.32 -12.87 21.27
C MET A 229 -12.51 -12.02 22.26
N LEU A 230 -11.18 -12.02 22.12
CA LEU A 230 -10.27 -11.22 22.93
C LEU A 230 -9.75 -10.00 22.18
N ALA A 231 -9.92 -9.94 20.86
CA ALA A 231 -9.50 -8.80 20.06
C ALA A 231 -10.31 -7.54 20.42
N THR A 232 -9.62 -6.48 20.84
CA THR A 232 -10.21 -5.22 21.28
C THR A 232 -9.37 -4.03 20.79
N ASN A 233 -10.03 -2.90 20.62
CA ASN A 233 -9.42 -1.61 20.36
C ASN A 233 -9.51 -0.64 21.58
N ARG A 234 -9.96 -1.15 22.72
CA ARG A 234 -10.13 -0.37 23.95
C ARG A 234 -8.88 -0.45 24.79
N VAL A 235 -8.32 0.72 25.12
CA VAL A 235 -7.08 0.86 25.90
C VAL A 235 -7.19 0.22 27.28
N ASP A 236 -8.34 0.37 27.95
CA ASP A 236 -8.60 -0.23 29.25
C ASP A 236 -8.54 -1.76 29.23
N GLN A 237 -9.07 -2.37 28.19
CA GLN A 237 -9.04 -3.83 28.00
C GLN A 237 -7.63 -4.33 27.61
N LEU A 238 -6.91 -3.59 26.77
CA LEU A 238 -5.52 -3.90 26.47
C LEU A 238 -4.65 -3.85 27.73
N GLY A 239 -4.86 -2.85 28.59
CA GLY A 239 -4.17 -2.71 29.88
C GLY A 239 -4.49 -3.83 30.89
N ALA A 240 -5.58 -4.55 30.73
CA ALA A 240 -5.97 -5.66 31.60
C ALA A 240 -5.28 -6.99 31.24
N ALA A 241 -4.50 -7.05 30.15
CA ALA A 241 -3.75 -8.25 29.79
C ALA A 241 -2.78 -8.66 30.91
N VAL A 242 -2.80 -9.94 31.30
CA VAL A 242 -1.95 -10.49 32.36
C VAL A 242 -0.56 -10.72 31.79
N VAL A 243 0.45 -10.11 32.42
CA VAL A 243 1.87 -10.27 32.05
C VAL A 243 2.51 -11.42 32.83
N LYS A 244 2.22 -11.52 34.13
CA LYS A 244 2.80 -12.51 35.03
C LYS A 244 1.87 -12.75 36.23
N THR A 245 1.94 -13.91 36.81
CA THR A 245 1.30 -14.18 38.10
C THR A 245 2.37 -14.31 39.17
N VAL A 246 2.30 -13.44 40.18
CA VAL A 246 3.21 -13.44 41.33
C VAL A 246 2.47 -13.93 42.56
N GLY A 247 2.85 -15.12 43.09
CA GLY A 247 2.03 -15.79 44.10
C GLY A 247 0.67 -16.19 43.49
N ASN A 248 -0.41 -15.62 44.01
CA ASN A 248 -1.77 -15.86 43.49
C ASN A 248 -2.40 -14.58 42.91
N MET A 249 -1.58 -13.53 42.70
CA MET A 249 -2.03 -12.23 42.16
C MET A 249 -1.55 -12.02 40.72
N PRO A 250 -2.46 -11.76 39.77
CA PRO A 250 -2.08 -11.43 38.41
C PRO A 250 -1.54 -10.00 38.35
N VAL A 251 -0.36 -9.83 37.73
CA VAL A 251 0.21 -8.53 37.38
C VAL A 251 -0.23 -8.23 35.95
N CYS A 252 -1.01 -7.17 35.78
CA CYS A 252 -1.52 -6.76 34.48
C CYS A 252 -0.57 -5.76 33.79
N LEU A 253 -0.74 -5.58 32.49
CA LEU A 253 0.06 -4.67 31.69
C LEU A 253 -0.02 -3.22 32.22
N ARG A 254 -1.19 -2.76 32.66
CA ARG A 254 -1.39 -1.43 33.29
C ARG A 254 -0.61 -1.21 34.59
N ASP A 255 -0.22 -2.31 35.25
CA ASP A 255 0.54 -2.21 36.52
C ASP A 255 2.02 -1.93 36.27
N VAL A 256 2.54 -2.31 35.10
CA VAL A 256 3.95 -2.15 34.70
C VAL A 256 4.15 -1.16 33.54
N ALA A 257 3.10 -0.76 32.85
CA ALA A 257 3.14 0.12 31.69
C ALA A 257 1.93 1.06 31.64
N GLU A 258 2.10 2.19 30.95
CA GLU A 258 0.98 3.04 30.50
C GLU A 258 0.57 2.63 29.10
N VAL A 259 -0.69 2.24 28.92
CA VAL A 259 -1.27 1.93 27.62
C VAL A 259 -2.07 3.14 27.14
N ARG A 260 -1.70 3.69 25.98
CA ARG A 260 -2.38 4.86 25.42
C ARG A 260 -2.45 4.82 23.89
N ILE A 261 -3.33 5.65 23.34
CA ILE A 261 -3.32 5.93 21.90
C ILE A 261 -2.38 7.10 21.64
N GLY A 262 -1.36 6.89 20.84
CA GLY A 262 -0.37 7.87 20.44
C GLY A 262 -0.24 7.99 18.92
N SER A 263 0.74 8.78 18.50
CA SER A 263 1.12 8.97 17.10
C SER A 263 2.47 8.32 16.85
N LYS A 264 2.62 7.65 15.70
CA LYS A 264 3.87 7.01 15.29
C LYS A 264 5.00 8.02 15.16
N MET A 265 6.14 7.68 15.74
CA MET A 265 7.36 8.48 15.65
C MET A 265 8.52 7.65 15.03
N PRO A 266 9.38 8.23 14.19
CA PRO A 266 9.33 9.61 13.66
C PRO A 266 8.16 9.81 12.68
N ARG A 267 7.68 11.05 12.55
CA ARG A 267 6.64 11.38 11.57
C ARG A 267 7.16 11.17 10.16
N MET A 268 6.40 10.46 9.34
CA MET A 268 6.74 10.20 7.95
C MET A 268 6.12 11.26 7.03
N GLY A 269 6.75 12.43 7.00
CA GLY A 269 6.30 13.54 6.17
C GLY A 269 5.23 14.42 6.81
N VAL A 270 5.12 15.62 6.29
CA VAL A 270 4.11 16.64 6.65
C VAL A 270 3.46 17.13 5.37
N ALA A 271 2.16 17.33 5.38
CA ALA A 271 1.41 17.87 4.26
C ALA A 271 0.63 19.10 4.68
N SER A 272 0.49 20.06 3.77
CA SER A 272 -0.30 21.26 3.98
C SER A 272 -1.07 21.61 2.72
N HIS A 273 -2.27 22.18 2.90
CA HIS A 273 -3.09 22.72 1.83
C HIS A 273 -3.59 24.11 2.25
N ASN A 274 -3.33 25.13 1.43
CA ASN A 274 -3.69 26.51 1.69
C ASN A 274 -3.25 27.02 3.07
N GLY A 275 -2.03 26.67 3.49
CA GLY A 275 -1.47 27.09 4.80
C GLY A 275 -2.00 26.34 6.03
N LYS A 276 -2.95 25.41 5.86
CA LYS A 276 -3.45 24.54 6.92
C LYS A 276 -2.79 23.15 6.82
N GLN A 277 -2.60 22.52 7.98
CA GLN A 277 -2.16 21.13 8.00
C GLN A 277 -3.20 20.22 7.33
N ALA A 278 -2.73 19.28 6.52
CA ALA A 278 -3.57 18.41 5.71
C ALA A 278 -3.02 16.98 5.70
N VAL A 279 -3.85 16.06 5.25
CA VAL A 279 -3.43 14.72 4.80
C VAL A 279 -3.59 14.70 3.29
N MET A 280 -2.51 14.40 2.58
CA MET A 280 -2.51 14.33 1.12
C MET A 280 -2.45 12.88 0.65
N MET A 281 -3.20 12.58 -0.39
CA MET A 281 -3.17 11.30 -1.07
C MET A 281 -2.79 11.51 -2.53
N THR A 282 -1.72 10.88 -2.97
CA THR A 282 -1.33 10.84 -4.38
C THR A 282 -1.89 9.57 -5.00
N VAL A 283 -2.73 9.72 -6.02
CA VAL A 283 -3.30 8.61 -6.78
C VAL A 283 -2.48 8.40 -8.04
N THR A 284 -1.99 7.17 -8.21
CA THR A 284 -1.18 6.77 -9.36
C THR A 284 -1.97 5.78 -10.22
N LYS A 285 -2.00 6.01 -11.52
CA LYS A 285 -2.71 5.14 -12.49
C LYS A 285 -1.86 3.93 -12.91
N GLN A 286 -2.55 2.89 -13.38
CA GLN A 286 -1.92 1.76 -14.07
C GLN A 286 -1.49 2.16 -15.49
N PRO A 287 -0.45 1.52 -16.06
CA PRO A 287 -0.13 1.69 -17.47
C PRO A 287 -1.32 1.32 -18.37
N ASN A 288 -1.42 1.96 -19.53
CA ASN A 288 -2.49 1.73 -20.51
C ASN A 288 -3.91 1.97 -19.99
N THR A 289 -4.08 2.91 -19.05
CA THR A 289 -5.39 3.33 -18.56
C THR A 289 -5.69 4.75 -19.04
N SER A 290 -6.89 4.97 -19.58
CA SER A 290 -7.36 6.31 -19.98
C SER A 290 -7.37 7.25 -18.78
N THR A 291 -6.61 8.34 -18.89
CA THR A 291 -6.53 9.36 -17.84
C THR A 291 -7.89 10.03 -17.60
N LEU A 292 -8.67 10.32 -18.67
CA LEU A 292 -9.96 11.00 -18.55
C LEU A 292 -11.00 10.12 -17.84
N GLU A 293 -11.19 8.90 -18.32
CA GLU A 293 -12.16 7.97 -17.73
C GLU A 293 -11.85 7.67 -16.26
N LEU A 294 -10.56 7.49 -15.94
CA LEU A 294 -10.15 7.25 -14.57
C LEU A 294 -10.38 8.47 -13.68
N THR A 295 -10.13 9.69 -14.17
CA THR A 295 -10.41 10.91 -13.42
C THR A 295 -11.89 11.06 -13.11
N GLU A 296 -12.77 10.84 -14.09
CA GLU A 296 -14.23 10.88 -13.88
C GLU A 296 -14.70 9.83 -12.87
N ALA A 297 -14.17 8.61 -12.94
CA ALA A 297 -14.48 7.54 -11.97
C ALA A 297 -14.00 7.88 -10.55
N LEU A 298 -12.82 8.50 -10.42
CA LEU A 298 -12.29 8.96 -9.14
C LEU A 298 -13.12 10.10 -8.55
N ASP A 299 -13.51 11.08 -9.37
CA ASP A 299 -14.37 12.18 -8.94
C ASP A 299 -15.74 11.68 -8.45
N ALA A 300 -16.36 10.74 -9.17
CA ALA A 300 -17.59 10.09 -8.72
C ALA A 300 -17.41 9.35 -7.39
N THR A 301 -16.26 8.67 -7.21
CA THR A 301 -15.92 7.97 -5.97
C THR A 301 -15.74 8.96 -4.81
N LEU A 302 -15.03 10.08 -5.02
CA LEU A 302 -14.82 11.12 -4.02
C LEU A 302 -16.13 11.81 -3.63
N GLN A 303 -17.02 12.09 -4.59
CA GLN A 303 -18.37 12.64 -4.31
C GLN A 303 -19.19 11.68 -3.44
N SER A 304 -19.16 10.39 -3.72
CA SER A 304 -19.85 9.37 -2.89
C SER A 304 -19.30 9.31 -1.48
N LEU A 305 -17.98 9.46 -1.31
CA LEU A 305 -17.30 9.49 -0.02
C LEU A 305 -17.67 10.73 0.80
N GLY A 306 -17.88 11.88 0.16
CA GLY A 306 -18.30 13.12 0.85
C GLY A 306 -19.59 12.98 1.67
N GLN A 307 -20.44 12.00 1.35
CA GLN A 307 -21.66 11.70 2.12
C GLN A 307 -21.41 10.90 3.41
N ILE A 308 -20.27 10.22 3.49
CA ILE A 308 -19.92 9.31 4.60
C ILE A 308 -18.96 9.98 5.58
N LEU A 309 -18.18 10.94 5.09
CA LEU A 309 -17.17 11.65 5.88
C LEU A 309 -17.82 12.59 6.92
N PRO A 310 -17.12 12.87 8.05
CA PRO A 310 -17.54 13.90 8.99
C PRO A 310 -17.77 15.25 8.27
N LYS A 311 -18.73 16.03 8.72
CA LYS A 311 -19.14 17.29 8.06
C LYS A 311 -18.07 18.38 8.02
N ASP A 312 -17.09 18.32 8.90
CA ASP A 312 -15.97 19.26 8.98
C ASP A 312 -14.77 18.82 8.12
N VAL A 313 -14.78 17.61 7.58
CA VAL A 313 -13.75 17.10 6.66
C VAL A 313 -14.07 17.53 5.23
N ARG A 314 -13.11 18.19 4.61
CA ARG A 314 -13.17 18.63 3.21
C ARG A 314 -12.14 17.85 2.40
N VAL A 315 -12.60 17.45 1.24
CA VAL A 315 -11.79 16.76 0.24
C VAL A 315 -11.56 17.67 -0.94
#